data_12387089b4f42a7c9e9d41b643c549d0
#
_entry.id   12387089b4f42a7c9e9d41b643c549d0
#
_cell.length_a   1.000
_cell.length_b   1.000
_cell.length_c   1.000
_cell.angle_alpha   90.00
_cell.angle_beta   90.00
_cell.angle_gamma   90.00
#
_symmetry.space_group_name_H-M   'P 1'
#
loop_
_entity.id
_entity.type
_entity.pdbx_description
1 polymer ?
#
loop_
_entity_poly.entity_id
_entity_poly.type
_entity_poly.pdbx_seq_one_letter_code
_entity_poly.pdbx_strand_id
1 'polypeptide(L)'
;MFCALIEAKGTDIKMIKEELLITHHGRTLHGYFFKPEEKGCFPLVIMIHGYNGCKDDFEKTAKYLADAKIASVACTFCGGSTRDESGFPTTQMTLFTEKEDLMAILESMEQRPNINKKQIFLFGASQGGLISAMVAEECKEKVAGMILLFPALCIADDWRVRFKSESEIPKEFEFWGMKLGEEFFKSMRNFKTFDVIGHFERPVLILHGAEDEIVPIGYSVKAVKKYPNARLEEFAHEPHGFSEDGNRRMEAMLLYFVHECMKAGEEWEGRI
;
A
#
# COMPACT_ATOMS: atom_id res chain seq x y z
N MET A 1 -7.60 -9.53 -27.01
CA MET A 1 -8.08 -8.33 -27.74
C MET A 1 -8.00 -7.13 -26.78
N PHE A 2 -6.77 -6.83 -26.26
CA PHE A 2 -6.52 -5.83 -25.19
C PHE A 2 -5.37 -4.85 -25.55
N CYS A 3 -5.10 -4.67 -26.83
CA CYS A 3 -3.91 -3.91 -27.29
C CYS A 3 -4.24 -2.66 -28.12
N ALA A 4 -5.31 -1.94 -27.78
CA ALA A 4 -5.63 -0.72 -28.51
C ALA A 4 -6.40 0.27 -27.63
N LEU A 5 -5.73 0.85 -26.64
CA LEU A 5 -6.15 2.13 -26.01
C LEU A 5 -5.05 2.53 -25.03
N ILE A 6 -4.30 3.49 -25.39
CA ILE A 6 -3.48 4.48 -24.69
C ILE A 6 -2.17 4.68 -25.49
N GLU A 7 -2.29 5.22 -26.72
CA GLU A 7 -1.30 6.18 -27.17
C GLU A 7 -1.72 7.54 -26.59
N ALA A 8 -1.28 7.82 -25.38
CA ALA A 8 -1.31 9.17 -24.84
C ALA A 8 -0.33 9.99 -25.69
N LYS A 9 -0.86 10.89 -26.52
CA LYS A 9 -0.06 11.92 -27.18
C LYS A 9 0.68 12.68 -26.10
N GLY A 10 2.01 12.59 -26.12
CA GLY A 10 2.88 13.22 -25.14
C GLY A 10 2.72 14.73 -25.07
N THR A 11 1.99 15.19 -24.11
CA THR A 11 2.27 16.40 -23.39
C THR A 11 3.00 15.95 -22.12
N ASP A 12 4.28 16.30 -21.98
CA ASP A 12 5.02 16.10 -20.73
C ASP A 12 4.26 16.88 -19.63
N ILE A 13 3.34 16.20 -18.96
CA ILE A 13 2.66 16.76 -17.79
C ILE A 13 3.74 16.83 -16.72
N LYS A 14 4.10 18.06 -16.33
CA LYS A 14 5.07 18.26 -15.26
C LYS A 14 4.41 17.85 -13.95
N MET A 15 5.08 16.94 -13.25
CA MET A 15 4.73 16.54 -11.89
C MET A 15 5.37 17.50 -10.89
N ILE A 16 4.59 17.97 -9.92
CA ILE A 16 5.09 18.67 -8.75
C ILE A 16 5.34 17.63 -7.65
N LYS A 17 6.56 17.63 -7.09
CA LYS A 17 6.95 16.85 -5.92
C LYS A 17 7.13 17.82 -4.75
N GLU A 18 6.32 17.65 -3.70
CA GLU A 18 6.37 18.44 -2.47
C GLU A 18 6.87 17.55 -1.32
N GLU A 19 7.81 18.03 -0.52
CA GLU A 19 8.16 17.37 0.74
C GLU A 19 6.98 17.42 1.70
N LEU A 20 6.78 16.32 2.44
CA LEU A 20 5.67 16.15 3.35
C LEU A 20 6.17 15.68 4.71
N LEU A 21 5.76 16.39 5.75
CA LEU A 21 5.97 15.99 7.14
C LEU A 21 4.61 15.83 7.83
N ILE A 22 4.38 14.66 8.43
CA ILE A 22 3.14 14.38 9.18
C ILE A 22 3.52 13.96 10.59
N THR A 23 3.14 14.78 11.58
CA THR A 23 3.42 14.47 12.99
C THR A 23 2.18 13.87 13.65
N HIS A 24 2.35 12.70 14.26
CA HIS A 24 1.33 12.02 15.06
C HIS A 24 1.99 11.19 16.17
N HIS A 25 1.32 11.00 17.27
CA HIS A 25 1.81 10.20 18.43
C HIS A 25 3.29 10.44 18.80
N GLY A 26 3.79 11.68 18.65
CA GLY A 26 5.19 12.03 18.91
C GLY A 26 6.20 11.53 17.86
N ARG A 27 5.74 11.01 16.73
CA ARG A 27 6.56 10.60 15.57
C ARG A 27 6.33 11.56 14.41
N THR A 28 7.29 11.70 13.52
CA THR A 28 7.17 12.51 12.30
C THR A 28 7.49 11.66 11.09
N LEU A 29 6.47 11.38 10.28
CA LEU A 29 6.61 10.73 8.99
C LEU A 29 7.23 11.69 7.97
N HIS A 30 8.23 11.21 7.25
CA HIS A 30 8.83 11.90 6.11
C HIS A 30 8.30 11.29 4.80
N GLY A 31 7.78 12.13 3.93
CA GLY A 31 7.15 11.69 2.70
C GLY A 31 7.29 12.67 1.56
N TYR A 32 6.71 12.29 0.43
CA TYR A 32 6.50 13.14 -0.73
C TYR A 32 5.04 13.11 -1.15
N PHE A 33 4.52 14.30 -1.46
CA PHE A 33 3.24 14.44 -2.14
C PHE A 33 3.50 14.82 -3.59
N PHE A 34 2.94 14.05 -4.49
CA PHE A 34 3.09 14.23 -5.93
C PHE A 34 1.73 14.61 -6.53
N LYS A 35 1.72 15.58 -7.43
CA LYS A 35 0.50 15.98 -8.13
C LYS A 35 0.82 16.50 -9.52
N PRO A 36 -0.17 16.54 -10.43
CA PRO A 36 -0.07 17.27 -11.69
C PRO A 36 0.20 18.77 -11.43
N GLU A 37 0.93 19.42 -12.33
CA GLU A 37 1.22 20.86 -12.23
C GLU A 37 -0.06 21.72 -12.35
N GLU A 38 -1.07 21.22 -13.06
CA GLU A 38 -2.33 21.93 -13.25
C GLU A 38 -3.10 22.12 -11.93
N LYS A 39 -3.99 23.12 -11.93
CA LYS A 39 -4.91 23.33 -10.81
C LYS A 39 -6.08 22.37 -10.91
N GLY A 40 -6.47 21.77 -9.80
CA GLY A 40 -7.60 20.83 -9.78
C GLY A 40 -7.81 20.18 -8.42
N CYS A 41 -8.86 19.39 -8.36
CA CYS A 41 -9.12 18.45 -7.29
C CYS A 41 -8.91 17.05 -7.87
N PHE A 42 -7.94 16.32 -7.34
CA PHE A 42 -7.45 15.07 -7.93
C PHE A 42 -7.86 13.84 -7.12
N PRO A 43 -8.10 12.70 -7.77
CA PRO A 43 -8.05 11.41 -7.10
C PRO A 43 -6.68 11.23 -6.44
N LEU A 44 -6.60 10.44 -5.37
CA LEU A 44 -5.36 10.19 -4.64
C LEU A 44 -5.06 8.70 -4.55
N VAL A 45 -3.82 8.32 -4.82
CA VAL A 45 -3.28 7.01 -4.46
C VAL A 45 -2.27 7.18 -3.32
N ILE A 46 -2.54 6.57 -2.16
CA ILE A 46 -1.57 6.47 -1.06
C ILE A 46 -0.74 5.21 -1.30
N MET A 47 0.56 5.39 -1.52
CA MET A 47 1.51 4.32 -1.83
C MET A 47 2.29 3.91 -0.57
N ILE A 48 2.23 2.63 -0.24
CA ILE A 48 2.70 2.06 1.03
C ILE A 48 3.77 1.00 0.74
N HIS A 49 4.99 1.26 1.22
CA HIS A 49 6.13 0.38 1.00
C HIS A 49 6.06 -0.92 1.82
N GLY A 50 6.78 -1.92 1.36
CA GLY A 50 7.01 -3.17 2.09
C GLY A 50 8.10 -3.06 3.14
N TYR A 51 8.48 -4.21 3.72
CA TYR A 51 9.53 -4.31 4.72
C TYR A 51 10.83 -3.63 4.26
N ASN A 52 11.37 -2.73 5.07
CA ASN A 52 12.59 -1.97 4.80
C ASN A 52 12.58 -1.14 3.50
N GLY A 53 11.38 -0.89 2.93
CA GLY A 53 11.17 0.05 1.82
C GLY A 53 11.14 1.51 2.28
N CYS A 54 10.95 2.47 1.35
CA CYS A 54 10.79 3.88 1.70
C CYS A 54 10.03 4.67 0.64
N LYS A 55 9.78 5.94 0.92
CA LYS A 55 9.10 6.89 0.03
C LYS A 55 9.69 7.00 -1.38
N ASP A 56 11.02 6.84 -1.49
CA ASP A 56 11.74 7.01 -2.78
C ASP A 56 11.45 5.87 -3.76
N ASP A 57 11.04 4.71 -3.28
CA ASP A 57 10.77 3.52 -4.10
C ASP A 57 9.57 3.74 -5.06
N PHE A 58 8.77 4.80 -4.87
CA PHE A 58 7.54 5.07 -5.63
C PHE A 58 7.64 6.20 -6.66
N GLU A 59 8.78 6.86 -6.83
CA GLU A 59 8.87 8.06 -7.68
C GLU A 59 8.47 7.80 -9.14
N LYS A 60 8.84 6.64 -9.69
CA LYS A 60 8.46 6.23 -11.05
C LYS A 60 6.96 6.05 -11.19
N THR A 61 6.34 5.34 -10.26
CA THR A 61 4.88 5.12 -10.24
C THR A 61 4.12 6.43 -9.98
N ALA A 62 4.66 7.32 -9.12
CA ALA A 62 4.08 8.64 -8.89
C ALA A 62 4.04 9.49 -10.18
N LYS A 63 5.12 9.46 -10.98
CA LYS A 63 5.15 10.13 -12.27
C LYS A 63 4.10 9.57 -13.22
N TYR A 64 4.00 8.25 -13.31
CA TYR A 64 3.01 7.57 -14.16
C TYR A 64 1.56 7.95 -13.77
N LEU A 65 1.26 8.05 -12.47
CA LEU A 65 -0.04 8.49 -11.97
C LEU A 65 -0.29 9.98 -12.27
N ALA A 66 0.71 10.85 -12.09
CA ALA A 66 0.58 12.28 -12.37
C ALA A 66 0.30 12.56 -13.85
N ASP A 67 0.91 11.80 -14.77
CA ASP A 67 0.64 11.87 -16.22
C ASP A 67 -0.83 11.51 -16.54
N ALA A 68 -1.48 10.72 -15.68
CA ALA A 68 -2.90 10.37 -15.74
C ALA A 68 -3.80 11.27 -14.89
N LYS A 69 -3.30 12.40 -14.38
CA LYS A 69 -4.02 13.37 -13.53
C LYS A 69 -4.47 12.79 -12.18
N ILE A 70 -3.72 11.88 -11.64
CA ILE A 70 -3.91 11.29 -10.31
C ILE A 70 -2.79 11.79 -9.40
N ALA A 71 -3.15 12.35 -8.26
CA ALA A 71 -2.18 12.68 -7.22
C ALA A 71 -1.76 11.42 -6.47
N SER A 72 -0.57 11.43 -5.89
CA SER A 72 -0.12 10.34 -5.03
C SER A 72 0.69 10.84 -3.84
N VAL A 73 0.79 10.02 -2.82
CA VAL A 73 1.61 10.28 -1.65
C VAL A 73 2.35 9.01 -1.27
N ALA A 74 3.61 9.13 -0.90
CA ALA A 74 4.41 8.07 -0.32
C ALA A 74 5.15 8.60 0.91
N CYS A 75 5.07 7.88 2.02
CA CYS A 75 5.82 8.18 3.24
C CYS A 75 6.65 6.95 3.61
N THR A 76 7.79 7.20 4.26
CA THR A 76 8.53 6.14 4.96
C THR A 76 7.90 5.96 6.33
N PHE A 77 7.49 4.74 6.67
CA PHE A 77 6.97 4.42 8.01
C PHE A 77 8.03 4.64 9.09
N CYS A 78 7.62 5.20 10.22
CA CYS A 78 8.51 5.45 11.35
C CYS A 78 9.11 4.14 11.87
N GLY A 79 10.44 4.01 11.76
CA GLY A 79 11.15 2.78 12.10
C GLY A 79 10.93 1.60 11.13
N GLY A 80 10.15 1.78 10.07
CA GLY A 80 9.86 0.74 9.06
C GLY A 80 10.95 0.52 8.03
N SER A 81 12.02 1.31 8.10
CA SER A 81 13.14 1.28 7.15
C SER A 81 14.45 1.71 7.80
N THR A 82 15.56 1.16 7.31
CA THR A 82 16.91 1.70 7.60
C THR A 82 17.15 3.06 6.94
N ARG A 83 16.26 3.47 6.02
CA ARG A 83 16.26 4.78 5.35
C ARG A 83 15.24 5.75 5.97
N ASP A 84 14.67 5.41 7.13
CA ASP A 84 13.73 6.27 7.84
C ASP A 84 14.45 7.49 8.44
N GLU A 85 13.83 8.66 8.32
CA GLU A 85 14.32 9.95 8.80
C GLU A 85 13.61 10.44 10.08
N SER A 86 12.61 9.67 10.57
CA SER A 86 11.82 10.05 11.75
C SER A 86 12.60 10.02 13.06
N GLY A 87 13.71 9.28 13.10
CA GLY A 87 14.47 8.99 14.30
C GLY A 87 13.78 7.97 15.23
N PHE A 88 12.64 7.41 14.83
CA PHE A 88 11.98 6.34 15.58
C PHE A 88 12.75 5.02 15.39
N PRO A 89 13.15 4.32 16.46
CA PRO A 89 13.97 3.12 16.34
C PRO A 89 13.26 1.99 15.61
N THR A 90 13.94 1.30 14.69
CA THR A 90 13.41 0.12 14.01
C THR A 90 13.04 -1.00 14.99
N THR A 91 13.69 -1.05 16.15
CA THR A 91 13.40 -1.99 17.24
C THR A 91 12.10 -1.69 17.99
N GLN A 92 11.48 -0.54 17.75
CA GLN A 92 10.17 -0.18 18.32
C GLN A 92 9.04 -0.25 17.27
N MET A 93 9.37 -0.47 16.00
CA MET A 93 8.41 -0.65 14.94
C MET A 93 7.64 -1.97 15.12
N THR A 94 6.34 -1.92 14.84
CA THR A 94 5.45 -3.08 14.74
C THR A 94 4.47 -2.86 13.58
N LEU A 95 3.75 -3.90 13.15
CA LEU A 95 2.66 -3.75 12.16
C LEU A 95 1.59 -2.75 12.64
N PHE A 96 1.41 -2.63 13.93
CA PHE A 96 0.41 -1.72 14.51
C PHE A 96 0.89 -0.27 14.51
N THR A 97 2.19 0.00 14.73
CA THR A 97 2.73 1.36 14.59
C THR A 97 2.72 1.81 13.13
N GLU A 98 3.00 0.92 12.16
CA GLU A 98 2.86 1.23 10.73
C GLU A 98 1.39 1.46 10.33
N LYS A 99 0.45 0.71 10.92
CA LYS A 99 -0.99 0.95 10.72
C LYS A 99 -1.38 2.36 11.20
N GLU A 100 -0.92 2.78 12.38
CA GLU A 100 -1.15 4.14 12.90
C GLU A 100 -0.54 5.20 11.98
N ASP A 101 0.66 4.95 11.45
CA ASP A 101 1.33 5.82 10.50
C ASP A 101 0.47 5.99 9.22
N LEU A 102 -0.05 4.90 8.65
CA LEU A 102 -0.92 4.97 7.47
C LEU A 102 -2.24 5.70 7.76
N MET A 103 -2.84 5.50 8.93
CA MET A 103 -4.03 6.25 9.34
C MET A 103 -3.76 7.74 9.41
N ALA A 104 -2.61 8.16 9.96
CA ALA A 104 -2.21 9.57 9.99
C ALA A 104 -1.97 10.15 8.60
N ILE A 105 -1.39 9.38 7.66
CA ILE A 105 -1.25 9.78 6.26
C ILE A 105 -2.63 10.01 5.64
N LEU A 106 -3.56 9.07 5.80
CA LEU A 106 -4.92 9.17 5.27
C LEU A 106 -5.64 10.41 5.80
N GLU A 107 -5.60 10.65 7.11
CA GLU A 107 -6.20 11.83 7.76
C GLU A 107 -5.59 13.14 7.25
N SER A 108 -4.27 13.20 7.12
CA SER A 108 -3.56 14.37 6.58
C SER A 108 -3.98 14.67 5.14
N MET A 109 -4.13 13.65 4.31
CA MET A 109 -4.51 13.81 2.91
C MET A 109 -5.97 14.24 2.75
N GLU A 110 -6.87 13.80 3.61
CA GLU A 110 -8.27 14.26 3.62
C GLU A 110 -8.41 15.76 3.88
N GLN A 111 -7.43 16.39 4.52
CA GLN A 111 -7.48 17.84 4.78
C GLN A 111 -6.97 18.69 3.60
N ARG A 112 -6.36 18.08 2.58
CA ARG A 112 -5.83 18.82 1.44
C ARG A 112 -6.96 19.27 0.50
N PRO A 113 -7.03 20.57 0.15
CA PRO A 113 -8.13 21.11 -0.66
C PRO A 113 -8.10 20.67 -2.12
N ASN A 114 -6.96 20.14 -2.59
CA ASN A 114 -6.77 19.67 -3.96
C ASN A 114 -6.95 18.15 -4.10
N ILE A 115 -7.46 17.47 -3.07
CA ILE A 115 -7.74 16.04 -3.08
C ILE A 115 -9.25 15.78 -3.05
N ASN A 116 -9.70 14.92 -3.98
CA ASN A 116 -11.05 14.40 -3.96
C ASN A 116 -11.19 13.31 -2.87
N LYS A 117 -11.77 13.68 -1.75
CA LYS A 117 -11.94 12.81 -0.58
C LYS A 117 -12.74 11.53 -0.84
N LYS A 118 -13.56 11.52 -1.91
CA LYS A 118 -14.33 10.35 -2.33
C LYS A 118 -13.55 9.38 -3.22
N GLN A 119 -12.34 9.77 -3.63
CA GLN A 119 -11.50 9.05 -4.58
C GLN A 119 -10.09 8.86 -4.01
N ILE A 120 -9.99 8.35 -2.77
CA ILE A 120 -8.74 7.98 -2.13
C ILE A 120 -8.58 6.48 -2.20
N PHE A 121 -7.45 6.04 -2.75
CA PHE A 121 -7.10 4.64 -2.94
C PHE A 121 -5.85 4.28 -2.16
N LEU A 122 -5.79 3.05 -1.62
CA LEU A 122 -4.58 2.50 -1.02
C LEU A 122 -3.87 1.59 -2.02
N PHE A 123 -2.57 1.77 -2.17
CA PHE A 123 -1.70 0.89 -2.95
C PHE A 123 -0.56 0.41 -2.07
N GLY A 124 -0.63 -0.83 -1.59
CA GLY A 124 0.34 -1.38 -0.65
C GLY A 124 1.08 -2.60 -1.19
N ALA A 125 2.42 -2.59 -1.06
CA ALA A 125 3.29 -3.67 -1.48
C ALA A 125 3.75 -4.52 -0.28
N SER A 126 3.73 -5.85 -0.41
CA SER A 126 4.25 -6.79 0.59
C SER A 126 3.68 -6.52 2.01
N GLN A 127 4.50 -6.20 3.01
CA GLN A 127 4.05 -5.80 4.35
C GLN A 127 3.08 -4.61 4.28
N GLY A 128 3.37 -3.60 3.43
CA GLY A 128 2.47 -2.47 3.20
C GLY A 128 1.11 -2.88 2.64
N GLY A 129 1.02 -4.00 1.93
CA GLY A 129 -0.24 -4.61 1.51
C GLY A 129 -1.09 -5.11 2.69
N LEU A 130 -0.47 -5.74 3.69
CA LEU A 130 -1.16 -6.11 4.92
C LEU A 130 -1.61 -4.87 5.70
N ILE A 131 -0.74 -3.86 5.84
CA ILE A 131 -1.08 -2.61 6.52
C ILE A 131 -2.25 -1.91 5.82
N SER A 132 -2.23 -1.84 4.48
CA SER A 132 -3.35 -1.30 3.69
C SER A 132 -4.65 -2.03 3.95
N ALA A 133 -4.61 -3.37 3.99
CA ALA A 133 -5.78 -4.19 4.28
C ALA A 133 -6.33 -3.90 5.69
N MET A 134 -5.46 -3.79 6.71
CA MET A 134 -5.88 -3.47 8.08
C MET A 134 -6.53 -2.08 8.18
N VAL A 135 -5.94 -1.06 7.54
CA VAL A 135 -6.48 0.32 7.55
C VAL A 135 -7.79 0.41 6.78
N ALA A 136 -7.92 -0.27 5.64
CA ALA A 136 -9.17 -0.28 4.87
C ALA A 136 -10.34 -0.88 5.67
N GLU A 137 -10.10 -1.85 6.55
CA GLU A 137 -11.15 -2.39 7.44
C GLU A 137 -11.63 -1.37 8.47
N GLU A 138 -10.75 -0.53 8.99
CA GLU A 138 -11.09 0.49 10.00
C GLU A 138 -11.62 1.79 9.38
N CYS A 139 -11.18 2.13 8.16
CA CYS A 139 -11.49 3.39 7.48
C CYS A 139 -12.33 3.19 6.21
N LYS A 140 -13.28 2.24 6.22
CA LYS A 140 -14.07 1.81 5.04
C LYS A 140 -14.68 2.96 4.25
N GLU A 141 -15.20 3.97 4.93
CA GLU A 141 -15.88 5.10 4.29
C GLU A 141 -14.93 6.10 3.64
N LYS A 142 -13.65 6.06 4.00
CA LYS A 142 -12.63 6.98 3.49
C LYS A 142 -11.86 6.44 2.30
N VAL A 143 -11.91 5.12 2.06
CA VAL A 143 -11.14 4.42 1.04
C VAL A 143 -12.07 3.98 -0.08
N ALA A 144 -11.84 4.47 -1.30
CA ALA A 144 -12.64 4.16 -2.48
C ALA A 144 -12.33 2.79 -3.10
N GLY A 145 -11.14 2.27 -2.85
CA GLY A 145 -10.67 0.96 -3.31
C GLY A 145 -9.24 0.72 -2.88
N MET A 146 -8.79 -0.54 -2.94
CA MET A 146 -7.40 -0.84 -2.60
C MET A 146 -6.75 -1.79 -3.60
N ILE A 147 -5.46 -1.59 -3.80
CA ILE A 147 -4.60 -2.42 -4.62
C ILE A 147 -3.53 -3.03 -3.72
N LEU A 148 -3.46 -4.35 -3.70
CA LEU A 148 -2.54 -5.12 -2.88
C LEU A 148 -1.53 -5.82 -3.80
N LEU A 149 -0.28 -5.39 -3.75
CA LEU A 149 0.80 -5.94 -4.55
C LEU A 149 1.55 -6.99 -3.72
N PHE A 150 1.46 -8.26 -4.13
CA PHE A 150 2.01 -9.43 -3.40
C PHE A 150 1.92 -9.29 -1.87
N PRO A 151 0.70 -9.06 -1.30
CA PRO A 151 0.54 -8.66 0.09
C PRO A 151 1.02 -9.74 1.06
N ALA A 152 1.88 -9.35 2.02
CA ALA A 152 2.45 -10.28 3.01
C ALA A 152 1.43 -10.68 4.09
N LEU A 153 0.30 -11.25 3.69
CA LEU A 153 -0.77 -11.70 4.58
C LEU A 153 -0.35 -12.90 5.45
N CYS A 154 0.77 -13.54 5.12
CA CYS A 154 1.38 -14.66 5.86
C CYS A 154 2.23 -14.22 7.05
N ILE A 155 2.65 -12.96 7.14
CA ILE A 155 3.73 -12.50 8.02
C ILE A 155 3.59 -12.96 9.48
N ALA A 156 2.39 -12.91 10.06
CA ALA A 156 2.17 -13.36 11.42
C ALA A 156 2.25 -14.89 11.57
N ASP A 157 1.85 -15.65 10.54
CA ASP A 157 1.98 -17.12 10.51
C ASP A 157 3.44 -17.51 10.43
N ASP A 158 4.23 -16.86 9.58
CA ASP A 158 5.64 -17.13 9.38
C ASP A 158 6.45 -16.90 10.66
N TRP A 159 6.20 -15.80 11.35
CA TRP A 159 6.88 -15.53 12.61
C TRP A 159 6.46 -16.46 13.74
N ARG A 160 5.20 -16.95 13.76
CA ARG A 160 4.78 -17.99 14.71
C ARG A 160 5.45 -19.35 14.44
N VAL A 161 5.69 -19.68 13.18
CA VAL A 161 6.44 -20.87 12.82
C VAL A 161 7.91 -20.76 13.24
N ARG A 162 8.50 -19.57 13.08
CA ARG A 162 9.89 -19.31 13.43
C ARG A 162 10.13 -19.29 14.95
N PHE A 163 9.28 -18.61 15.71
CA PHE A 163 9.33 -18.56 17.18
C PHE A 163 8.09 -19.25 17.75
N LYS A 164 8.23 -20.52 18.11
CA LYS A 164 7.09 -21.36 18.55
C LYS A 164 6.52 -20.93 19.89
N SER A 165 7.34 -20.35 20.76
CA SER A 165 6.95 -19.81 22.06
C SER A 165 7.45 -18.38 22.23
N GLU A 166 6.86 -17.63 23.15
CA GLU A 166 7.29 -16.26 23.46
C GLU A 166 8.71 -16.22 24.03
N SER A 167 9.11 -17.28 24.76
CA SER A 167 10.47 -17.40 25.32
C SER A 167 11.56 -17.60 24.26
N GLU A 168 11.20 -17.95 23.03
CA GLU A 168 12.14 -18.06 21.91
C GLU A 168 12.35 -16.72 21.19
N ILE A 169 11.53 -15.71 21.47
CA ILE A 169 11.64 -14.39 20.85
C ILE A 169 12.86 -13.66 21.44
N PRO A 170 13.85 -13.32 20.61
CA PRO A 170 15.00 -12.54 21.08
C PRO A 170 14.61 -11.08 21.33
N LYS A 171 15.36 -10.39 22.18
CA LYS A 171 15.15 -8.94 22.40
C LYS A 171 15.33 -8.12 21.13
N GLU A 172 16.29 -8.51 20.30
CA GLU A 172 16.54 -7.94 18.98
C GLU A 172 16.81 -9.08 17.99
N PHE A 173 16.35 -8.93 16.76
CA PHE A 173 16.57 -9.87 15.67
C PHE A 173 16.87 -9.11 14.39
N GLU A 174 17.98 -9.42 13.75
CA GLU A 174 18.32 -8.88 12.45
C GLU A 174 17.67 -9.68 11.34
N PHE A 175 16.87 -9.01 10.52
CA PHE A 175 16.19 -9.62 9.38
C PHE A 175 16.37 -8.72 8.16
N TRP A 176 16.94 -9.26 7.09
CA TRP A 176 17.22 -8.55 5.84
C TRP A 176 17.82 -7.14 6.03
N GLY A 177 18.86 -7.07 6.87
CA GLY A 177 19.63 -5.85 7.11
C GLY A 177 18.96 -4.81 8.01
N MET A 178 17.81 -5.14 8.62
CA MET A 178 17.15 -4.27 9.58
C MET A 178 16.95 -5.01 10.92
N LYS A 179 17.22 -4.32 12.05
CA LYS A 179 16.98 -4.85 13.38
C LYS A 179 15.53 -4.63 13.79
N LEU A 180 14.89 -5.69 14.24
CA LEU A 180 13.56 -5.70 14.83
C LEU A 180 13.65 -5.96 16.34
N GLY A 181 12.81 -5.33 17.13
CA GLY A 181 12.69 -5.59 18.54
C GLY A 181 11.68 -6.67 18.87
N GLU A 182 11.68 -7.15 20.10
CA GLU A 182 10.80 -8.24 20.55
C GLU A 182 9.31 -7.92 20.38
N GLU A 183 8.92 -6.65 20.51
CA GLU A 183 7.51 -6.21 20.37
C GLU A 183 6.96 -6.44 18.95
N PHE A 184 7.80 -6.37 17.92
CA PHE A 184 7.38 -6.73 16.56
C PHE A 184 6.81 -8.15 16.52
N PHE A 185 7.49 -9.10 17.13
CA PHE A 185 7.07 -10.51 17.13
C PHE A 185 5.96 -10.79 18.14
N LYS A 186 6.04 -10.21 19.34
CA LYS A 186 5.05 -10.40 20.41
C LYS A 186 3.68 -9.89 20.01
N SER A 187 3.61 -8.71 19.39
CA SER A 187 2.36 -8.10 18.94
C SER A 187 1.58 -8.97 17.94
N MET A 188 2.28 -9.83 17.17
CA MET A 188 1.67 -10.71 16.17
C MET A 188 1.30 -12.11 16.70
N ARG A 189 1.66 -12.48 17.93
CA ARG A 189 1.46 -13.86 18.42
C ARG A 189 0.01 -14.32 18.35
N ASN A 190 -0.91 -13.45 18.69
CA ASN A 190 -2.35 -13.74 18.65
C ASN A 190 -3.04 -13.11 17.43
N PHE A 191 -2.30 -12.41 16.59
CA PHE A 191 -2.85 -11.76 15.40
C PHE A 191 -3.10 -12.80 14.31
N LYS A 192 -4.33 -12.90 13.86
CA LYS A 192 -4.74 -13.76 12.76
C LYS A 192 -5.24 -12.87 11.63
N THR A 193 -4.44 -12.74 10.59
CA THR A 193 -4.72 -11.85 9.45
C THR A 193 -6.16 -11.97 8.95
N PHE A 194 -6.63 -13.20 8.72
CA PHE A 194 -7.94 -13.43 8.15
C PHE A 194 -9.11 -13.31 9.14
N ASP A 195 -8.86 -13.08 10.43
CA ASP A 195 -9.90 -12.70 11.38
C ASP A 195 -10.14 -11.17 11.36
N VAL A 196 -9.15 -10.41 10.86
CA VAL A 196 -9.18 -8.94 10.83
C VAL A 196 -9.61 -8.41 9.46
N ILE A 197 -9.14 -9.01 8.35
CA ILE A 197 -9.40 -8.54 6.99
C ILE A 197 -10.57 -9.30 6.32
N GLY A 198 -11.13 -8.72 5.25
CA GLY A 198 -12.12 -9.36 4.38
C GLY A 198 -13.55 -8.86 4.54
N HIS A 199 -13.75 -7.74 5.23
CA HIS A 199 -15.06 -7.09 5.41
C HIS A 199 -15.13 -5.72 4.70
N PHE A 200 -14.07 -5.32 4.01
CA PHE A 200 -14.04 -4.13 3.16
C PHE A 200 -14.82 -4.44 1.86
N GLU A 201 -15.91 -3.69 1.61
CA GLU A 201 -16.86 -3.97 0.54
C GLU A 201 -16.54 -3.25 -0.78
N ARG A 202 -15.68 -2.22 -0.73
CA ARG A 202 -15.24 -1.51 -1.93
C ARG A 202 -14.30 -2.38 -2.76
N PRO A 203 -14.06 -2.05 -4.05
CA PRO A 203 -13.23 -2.88 -4.92
C PRO A 203 -11.80 -3.13 -4.37
N VAL A 204 -11.34 -4.36 -4.51
CA VAL A 204 -9.99 -4.81 -4.15
C VAL A 204 -9.33 -5.48 -5.35
N LEU A 205 -8.18 -4.98 -5.77
CA LEU A 205 -7.34 -5.61 -6.77
C LEU A 205 -6.10 -6.21 -6.08
N ILE A 206 -5.89 -7.50 -6.24
CA ILE A 206 -4.68 -8.18 -5.76
C ILE A 206 -3.82 -8.54 -6.96
N LEU A 207 -2.55 -8.14 -6.95
CA LEU A 207 -1.56 -8.45 -7.97
C LEU A 207 -0.48 -9.33 -7.34
N HIS A 208 -0.22 -10.53 -7.89
CA HIS A 208 0.73 -11.46 -7.26
C HIS A 208 1.52 -12.24 -8.30
N GLY A 209 2.82 -12.40 -8.08
CA GLY A 209 3.69 -13.21 -8.91
C GLY A 209 3.48 -14.72 -8.68
N ALA A 210 3.40 -15.49 -9.74
CA ALA A 210 3.24 -16.94 -9.63
C ALA A 210 4.50 -17.64 -9.08
N GLU A 211 5.67 -17.00 -9.24
CA GLU A 211 6.96 -17.50 -8.78
C GLU A 211 7.45 -16.77 -7.52
N ASP A 212 6.53 -16.20 -6.74
CA ASP A 212 6.86 -15.53 -5.48
C ASP A 212 7.25 -16.57 -4.40
N GLU A 213 8.57 -16.65 -4.13
CA GLU A 213 9.13 -17.55 -3.12
C GLU A 213 9.12 -16.97 -1.69
N ILE A 214 8.78 -15.68 -1.54
CA ILE A 214 8.78 -14.98 -0.25
C ILE A 214 7.38 -15.00 0.36
N VAL A 215 6.36 -14.63 -0.43
CA VAL A 215 4.97 -14.60 0.00
C VAL A 215 4.17 -15.62 -0.82
N PRO A 216 3.73 -16.73 -0.22
CA PRO A 216 2.97 -17.73 -0.96
C PRO A 216 1.66 -17.17 -1.52
N ILE A 217 1.45 -17.28 -2.85
CA ILE A 217 0.25 -16.79 -3.56
C ILE A 217 -1.06 -17.33 -2.97
N GLY A 218 -1.01 -18.47 -2.28
CA GLY A 218 -2.16 -19.08 -1.60
C GLY A 218 -2.85 -18.13 -0.59
N TYR A 219 -2.11 -17.20 0.00
CA TYR A 219 -2.68 -16.17 0.88
C TYR A 219 -3.52 -15.16 0.09
N SER A 220 -3.09 -14.76 -1.09
CA SER A 220 -3.85 -13.90 -2.00
C SER A 220 -5.10 -14.60 -2.54
N VAL A 221 -5.01 -15.88 -2.89
CA VAL A 221 -6.17 -16.71 -3.28
C VAL A 221 -7.19 -16.79 -2.14
N LYS A 222 -6.73 -16.93 -0.88
CA LYS A 222 -7.61 -16.93 0.29
C LYS A 222 -8.24 -15.56 0.52
N ALA A 223 -7.50 -14.47 0.33
CA ALA A 223 -8.00 -13.11 0.49
C ALA A 223 -9.12 -12.79 -0.52
N VAL A 224 -8.95 -13.13 -1.80
CA VAL A 224 -10.00 -12.96 -2.83
C VAL A 224 -11.30 -13.65 -2.46
N LYS A 225 -11.23 -14.84 -1.86
CA LYS A 225 -12.44 -15.56 -1.41
C LYS A 225 -13.11 -14.92 -0.21
N LYS A 226 -12.39 -14.09 0.53
CA LYS A 226 -12.87 -13.47 1.76
C LYS A 226 -13.48 -12.08 1.52
N TYR A 227 -12.89 -11.29 0.64
CA TYR A 227 -13.42 -9.99 0.28
C TYR A 227 -14.65 -10.10 -0.62
N PRO A 228 -15.73 -9.33 -0.38
CA PRO A 228 -16.94 -9.38 -1.20
C PRO A 228 -16.73 -8.95 -2.66
N ASN A 229 -15.78 -8.03 -2.90
CA ASN A 229 -15.53 -7.44 -4.21
C ASN A 229 -14.03 -7.41 -4.52
N ALA A 230 -13.42 -8.59 -4.64
CA ALA A 230 -12.00 -8.72 -4.92
C ALA A 230 -11.72 -9.52 -6.19
N ARG A 231 -10.65 -9.17 -6.88
CA ARG A 231 -10.07 -9.95 -7.96
C ARG A 231 -8.56 -10.14 -7.76
N LEU A 232 -8.05 -11.28 -8.19
CA LEU A 232 -6.63 -11.61 -8.24
C LEU A 232 -6.17 -11.65 -9.69
N GLU A 233 -5.11 -10.92 -9.98
CA GLU A 233 -4.37 -11.01 -11.23
C GLU A 233 -3.02 -11.66 -10.95
N GLU A 234 -2.85 -12.84 -11.51
CA GLU A 234 -1.63 -13.61 -11.39
C GLU A 234 -0.64 -13.19 -12.47
N PHE A 235 0.57 -12.89 -12.07
CA PHE A 235 1.68 -12.54 -12.94
C PHE A 235 2.55 -13.77 -13.15
N ALA A 236 2.33 -14.47 -14.24
CA ALA A 236 3.15 -15.62 -14.61
C ALA A 236 4.63 -15.21 -14.69
N HIS A 237 5.52 -16.05 -14.15
CA HIS A 237 6.97 -15.84 -14.13
C HIS A 237 7.48 -14.61 -13.37
N GLU A 238 6.67 -13.96 -12.54
CA GLU A 238 7.11 -12.88 -11.68
C GLU A 238 7.39 -13.38 -10.25
N PRO A 239 8.56 -13.01 -9.68
CA PRO A 239 8.92 -13.27 -8.30
C PRO A 239 8.32 -12.22 -7.35
N HIS A 240 8.71 -12.26 -6.07
CA HIS A 240 8.48 -11.15 -5.15
C HIS A 240 9.28 -9.92 -5.58
N GLY A 241 8.62 -8.76 -5.73
CA GLY A 241 9.28 -7.59 -6.29
C GLY A 241 9.48 -7.71 -7.81
N PHE A 242 8.42 -7.52 -8.55
CA PHE A 242 8.31 -7.73 -10.01
C PHE A 242 9.50 -7.22 -10.83
N SER A 243 9.75 -7.87 -11.95
CA SER A 243 10.66 -7.42 -13.01
C SER A 243 10.25 -6.04 -13.54
N GLU A 244 11.08 -5.45 -14.39
CA GLU A 244 10.74 -4.16 -15.01
C GLU A 244 9.48 -4.26 -15.89
N ASP A 245 9.30 -5.38 -16.60
CA ASP A 245 8.11 -5.64 -17.41
C ASP A 245 6.87 -5.88 -16.52
N GLY A 246 7.03 -6.64 -15.44
CA GLY A 246 5.99 -6.84 -14.45
C GLY A 246 5.55 -5.52 -13.81
N ASN A 247 6.50 -4.65 -13.47
CA ASN A 247 6.20 -3.33 -12.93
C ASN A 247 5.45 -2.44 -13.92
N ARG A 248 5.82 -2.43 -15.21
CA ARG A 248 5.06 -1.70 -16.25
C ARG A 248 3.61 -2.21 -16.37
N ARG A 249 3.42 -3.52 -16.32
CA ARG A 249 2.09 -4.12 -16.34
C ARG A 249 1.32 -3.78 -15.06
N MET A 250 1.95 -3.83 -13.90
CA MET A 250 1.37 -3.44 -12.62
C MET A 250 0.88 -1.99 -12.64
N GLU A 251 1.72 -1.04 -13.11
CA GLU A 251 1.35 0.38 -13.24
C GLU A 251 0.13 0.58 -14.16
N ALA A 252 0.07 -0.11 -15.28
CA ALA A 252 -1.09 -0.06 -16.17
C ALA A 252 -2.37 -0.61 -15.51
N MET A 253 -2.27 -1.67 -14.73
CA MET A 253 -3.40 -2.26 -14.01
C MET A 253 -3.85 -1.41 -12.83
N LEU A 254 -2.91 -0.79 -12.11
CA LEU A 254 -3.19 0.21 -11.06
C LEU A 254 -4.02 1.36 -11.63
N LEU A 255 -3.56 1.95 -12.74
CA LEU A 255 -4.26 3.05 -13.39
C LEU A 255 -5.66 2.65 -13.88
N TYR A 256 -5.76 1.50 -14.54
CA TYR A 256 -7.03 0.97 -15.03
C TYR A 256 -8.02 0.77 -13.87
N PHE A 257 -7.58 0.16 -12.76
CA PHE A 257 -8.41 -0.06 -11.58
C PHE A 257 -8.92 1.24 -10.97
N VAL A 258 -8.05 2.24 -10.80
CA VAL A 258 -8.45 3.56 -10.27
C VAL A 258 -9.52 4.17 -11.17
N HIS A 259 -9.34 4.15 -12.49
CA HIS A 259 -10.31 4.68 -13.44
C HIS A 259 -11.65 3.92 -13.43
N GLU A 260 -11.64 2.58 -13.28
CA GLU A 260 -12.87 1.80 -13.14
C GLU A 260 -13.66 2.22 -11.89
N CYS A 261 -12.97 2.33 -10.75
CA CYS A 261 -13.59 2.73 -9.50
C CYS A 261 -14.17 4.16 -9.57
N MET A 262 -13.48 5.09 -10.22
CA MET A 262 -13.96 6.46 -10.41
C MET A 262 -15.26 6.50 -11.23
N LYS A 263 -15.32 5.78 -12.36
CA LYS A 263 -16.52 5.69 -13.22
C LYS A 263 -17.71 5.09 -12.49
N ALA A 264 -17.49 4.01 -11.75
CA ALA A 264 -18.54 3.37 -10.96
C ALA A 264 -19.10 4.31 -9.88
N GLY A 265 -18.26 5.14 -9.26
CA GLY A 265 -18.67 6.15 -8.29
C GLY A 265 -19.54 7.26 -8.91
N GLU A 266 -19.20 7.73 -10.12
CA GLU A 266 -19.97 8.75 -10.85
C GLU A 266 -21.36 8.23 -11.28
N GLU A 267 -21.44 6.99 -11.74
CA GLU A 267 -22.70 6.34 -12.10
C GLU A 267 -23.64 6.15 -10.91
N TRP A 268 -23.08 5.94 -9.72
CA TRP A 268 -23.87 5.83 -8.49
C TRP A 268 -24.43 7.19 -8.05
N GLU A 269 -23.65 8.26 -8.12
CA GLU A 269 -24.09 9.62 -7.77
C GLU A 269 -25.13 10.19 -8.77
N GLY A 270 -25.05 9.80 -10.04
CA GLY A 270 -26.01 10.20 -11.07
C GLY A 270 -27.39 9.53 -10.96
N ARG A 271 -27.59 8.59 -10.00
CA ARG A 271 -28.87 7.88 -9.74
C ARG A 271 -29.62 8.39 -8.50
N ILE A 272 -29.06 9.34 -7.78
CA ILE A 272 -29.67 10.03 -6.64
C ILE A 272 -30.19 11.40 -7.08
#